data_24f7fad93592095b7b32966a1c0edd9f
#
_entry.id   24f7fad93592095b7b32966a1c0edd9f
#
_cell.length_a   1.000
_cell.length_b   1.000
_cell.length_c   1.000
_cell.angle_alpha   90.00
_cell.angle_beta   90.00
_cell.angle_gamma   90.00
#
_symmetry.space_group_name_H-M   'P 1'
#
loop_
_entity.id
_entity.type
_entity.pdbx_description
1 polymer ?
#
loop_
_entity_poly.entity_id
_entity_poly.type
_entity_poly.pdbx_seq_one_letter_code
_entity_poly.pdbx_strand_id
1 'polypeptide(L)'
;MSELSIDLIWELDKGEMNTGKYSNVHQVIFTSEHKIISDSAPDWGGSVSNTNPEQTLAASLSSCHMMTFLALAAKMKWPVVSYKDKAIAFLGKNSKGKMAVTKIQLQPKIDFSNGFSVDKKEMATMQDKAHRYCFIANSLSDELEVIIT
;
A
#
# COMPACT_ATOMS: atom_id res chain seq x y z
N MET A 1 14.93 17.99 5.73
CA MET A 1 13.69 17.23 5.97
C MET A 1 12.66 17.64 4.94
N SER A 2 12.01 16.72 4.28
CA SER A 2 10.95 17.01 3.30
C SER A 2 9.61 17.10 4.00
N GLU A 3 8.81 18.11 3.66
CA GLU A 3 7.41 18.19 4.06
C GLU A 3 6.55 17.67 2.91
N LEU A 4 5.72 16.68 3.21
CA LEU A 4 4.84 16.02 2.24
C LEU A 4 3.42 16.09 2.79
N SER A 5 2.54 16.77 2.08
CA SER A 5 1.16 17.02 2.52
C SER A 5 0.14 16.47 1.54
N ILE A 6 -1.05 16.28 2.04
CA ILE A 6 -2.28 16.03 1.27
C ILE A 6 -3.39 16.93 1.81
N ASP A 7 -4.40 17.18 1.01
CA ASP A 7 -5.66 17.78 1.46
C ASP A 7 -6.76 16.72 1.45
N LEU A 8 -7.68 16.82 2.40
CA LEU A 8 -8.83 15.95 2.51
C LEU A 8 -10.10 16.79 2.63
N ILE A 9 -11.10 16.50 1.80
CA ILE A 9 -12.36 17.23 1.76
C ILE A 9 -13.51 16.26 1.91
N TRP A 10 -14.31 16.46 2.95
CA TRP A 10 -15.62 15.83 3.14
C TRP A 10 -16.67 16.89 3.38
N GLU A 11 -17.83 16.72 2.78
CA GLU A 11 -18.99 17.59 2.97
C GLU A 11 -20.25 16.73 3.13
N LEU A 12 -21.17 17.15 3.98
CA LEU A 12 -22.47 16.52 4.12
C LEU A 12 -23.33 16.91 2.91
N ASP A 13 -23.40 16.04 1.92
CA ASP A 13 -24.20 16.24 0.71
C ASP A 13 -25.66 15.83 0.94
N LYS A 14 -25.88 14.59 1.38
CA LYS A 14 -27.21 14.03 1.64
C LYS A 14 -27.21 13.27 2.96
N GLY A 15 -28.33 13.31 3.66
CA GLY A 15 -28.49 12.63 4.93
C GLY A 15 -28.33 13.55 6.13
N GLU A 16 -28.03 12.96 7.26
CA GLU A 16 -27.92 13.62 8.57
C GLU A 16 -26.70 13.09 9.29
N MET A 17 -26.09 13.91 10.15
CA MET A 17 -24.96 13.49 11.00
C MET A 17 -25.41 12.57 12.15
N ASN A 18 -26.07 11.48 11.77
CA ASN A 18 -26.48 10.39 12.65
C ASN A 18 -25.85 9.07 12.19
N THR A 19 -25.59 8.16 13.10
CA THR A 19 -25.00 6.85 12.83
C THR A 19 -25.77 6.13 11.71
N GLY A 20 -25.03 5.73 10.64
CA GLY A 20 -25.60 5.04 9.47
C GLY A 20 -26.42 5.91 8.52
N LYS A 21 -26.49 7.23 8.73
CA LYS A 21 -27.29 8.15 7.91
C LYS A 21 -26.48 9.13 7.06
N TYR A 22 -25.17 9.11 7.15
CA TYR A 22 -24.27 9.93 6.34
C TYR A 22 -23.35 9.05 5.49
N SER A 23 -22.82 9.62 4.40
CA SER A 23 -21.83 8.98 3.54
C SER A 23 -20.42 9.27 4.04
N ASN A 24 -19.54 8.28 3.99
CA ASN A 24 -18.10 8.45 4.22
C ASN A 24 -17.32 8.86 2.95
N VAL A 25 -17.98 8.98 1.81
CA VAL A 25 -17.34 9.36 0.55
C VAL A 25 -16.69 10.73 0.67
N HIS A 26 -15.40 10.80 0.34
CA HIS A 26 -14.60 12.02 0.45
C HIS A 26 -13.53 12.07 -0.64
N GLN A 27 -12.89 13.21 -0.79
CA GLN A 27 -11.77 13.40 -1.70
C GLN A 27 -10.46 13.43 -0.93
N VAL A 28 -9.46 12.72 -1.46
CA VAL A 28 -8.07 12.84 -1.03
C VAL A 28 -7.28 13.44 -2.19
N ILE A 29 -6.68 14.60 -1.97
CA ILE A 29 -5.95 15.38 -2.97
C ILE A 29 -4.46 15.30 -2.66
N PHE A 30 -3.73 14.60 -3.51
CA PHE A 30 -2.27 14.45 -3.37
C PHE A 30 -1.52 15.61 -4.00
N THR A 31 -1.98 16.08 -5.15
CA THR A 31 -1.44 17.22 -5.90
C THR A 31 -2.58 17.94 -6.62
N SER A 32 -2.30 19.08 -7.25
CA SER A 32 -3.29 19.77 -8.10
C SER A 32 -3.87 18.89 -9.22
N GLU A 33 -3.12 17.86 -9.64
CA GLU A 33 -3.49 16.97 -10.76
C GLU A 33 -3.93 15.57 -10.32
N HIS A 34 -3.62 15.18 -9.07
CA HIS A 34 -3.87 13.83 -8.57
C HIS A 34 -4.76 13.82 -7.34
N LYS A 35 -5.97 13.38 -7.52
CA LYS A 35 -6.97 13.17 -6.47
C LYS A 35 -7.68 11.85 -6.64
N ILE A 36 -8.12 11.28 -5.54
CA ILE A 36 -8.92 10.05 -5.51
C ILE A 36 -10.18 10.26 -4.70
N ILE A 37 -11.21 9.48 -5.02
CA ILE A 37 -12.40 9.35 -4.19
C ILE A 37 -12.19 8.17 -3.26
N SER A 38 -12.32 8.41 -1.97
CA SER A 38 -12.17 7.41 -0.92
C SER A 38 -13.47 7.25 -0.12
N ASP A 39 -13.62 6.10 0.48
CA ASP A 39 -14.80 5.70 1.25
C ASP A 39 -14.35 4.75 2.36
N SER A 40 -15.25 4.27 3.19
CA SER A 40 -14.96 3.12 4.05
C SER A 40 -14.79 1.84 3.23
N ALA A 41 -14.09 0.86 3.79
CA ALA A 41 -14.01 -0.46 3.16
C ALA A 41 -15.44 -1.07 3.02
N PRO A 42 -15.68 -1.95 2.03
CA PRO A 42 -17.01 -2.52 1.77
C PRO A 42 -17.65 -3.18 2.98
N ASP A 43 -16.88 -3.91 3.78
CA ASP A 43 -17.37 -4.55 5.02
C ASP A 43 -17.88 -3.53 6.07
N TRP A 44 -17.54 -2.27 5.90
CA TRP A 44 -17.94 -1.14 6.75
C TRP A 44 -18.94 -0.21 6.06
N GLY A 45 -19.61 -0.71 5.00
CA GLY A 45 -20.67 0.00 4.28
C GLY A 45 -20.19 0.88 3.13
N GLY A 46 -18.92 0.85 2.76
CA GLY A 46 -18.40 1.58 1.61
C GLY A 46 -18.69 0.90 0.27
N SER A 47 -18.50 1.63 -0.80
CA SER A 47 -18.66 1.12 -2.18
C SER A 47 -17.40 0.42 -2.66
N VAL A 48 -17.56 -0.71 -3.33
CA VAL A 48 -16.46 -1.41 -4.04
C VAL A 48 -15.88 -0.59 -5.20
N SER A 49 -16.59 0.44 -5.65
CA SER A 49 -16.16 1.32 -6.73
C SER A 49 -15.21 2.43 -6.26
N ASN A 50 -15.11 2.65 -4.95
CA ASN A 50 -14.24 3.65 -4.37
C ASN A 50 -12.99 3.00 -3.74
N THR A 51 -11.95 3.80 -3.56
CA THR A 51 -10.80 3.39 -2.74
C THR A 51 -11.16 3.46 -1.25
N ASN A 52 -10.29 2.95 -0.41
CA ASN A 52 -10.42 3.03 1.05
C ASN A 52 -9.05 3.21 1.70
N PRO A 53 -8.98 3.61 2.97
CA PRO A 53 -7.72 3.84 3.68
C PRO A 53 -6.81 2.61 3.71
N GLU A 54 -7.38 1.42 3.84
CA GLU A 54 -6.63 0.17 3.91
C GLU A 54 -5.94 -0.13 2.58
N GLN A 55 -6.61 0.10 1.45
CA GLN A 55 -6.00 0.01 0.12
C GLN A 55 -4.92 1.07 -0.08
N THR A 56 -5.14 2.29 0.42
CA THR A 56 -4.15 3.37 0.31
C THR A 56 -2.89 3.04 1.11
N LEU A 57 -3.03 2.44 2.29
CA LEU A 57 -1.90 1.96 3.09
C LEU A 57 -1.13 0.85 2.34
N ALA A 58 -1.83 -0.13 1.77
CA ALA A 58 -1.23 -1.20 0.97
C ALA A 58 -0.51 -0.64 -0.26
N ALA A 59 -1.12 0.33 -0.95
CA ALA A 59 -0.51 1.00 -2.12
C ALA A 59 0.76 1.75 -1.73
N SER A 60 0.76 2.44 -0.61
CA SER A 60 1.93 3.15 -0.08
C SER A 60 3.10 2.20 0.18
N LEU A 61 2.85 1.07 0.87
CA LEU A 61 3.87 0.06 1.13
C LEU A 61 4.38 -0.58 -0.16
N SER A 62 3.48 -1.03 -1.04
CA SER A 62 3.84 -1.68 -2.31
C SER A 62 4.68 -0.77 -3.20
N SER A 63 4.28 0.49 -3.35
CA SER A 63 5.01 1.48 -4.13
C SER A 63 6.41 1.74 -3.58
N CYS A 64 6.53 1.96 -2.28
CA CYS A 64 7.83 2.19 -1.63
C CYS A 64 8.74 0.97 -1.74
N HIS A 65 8.20 -0.23 -1.52
CA HIS A 65 8.95 -1.49 -1.65
C HIS A 65 9.45 -1.67 -3.09
N MET A 66 8.60 -1.47 -4.09
CA MET A 66 8.98 -1.53 -5.51
C MET A 66 10.12 -0.57 -5.83
N MET A 67 10.01 0.71 -5.46
CA MET A 67 11.06 1.70 -5.73
C MET A 67 12.40 1.30 -5.09
N THR A 68 12.36 0.79 -3.87
CA THR A 68 13.56 0.30 -3.17
C THR A 68 14.15 -0.92 -3.87
N PHE A 69 13.31 -1.88 -4.27
CA PHE A 69 13.73 -3.05 -5.06
C PHE A 69 14.40 -2.62 -6.36
N LEU A 70 13.79 -1.72 -7.13
CA LEU A 70 14.33 -1.24 -8.41
C LEU A 70 15.68 -0.53 -8.23
N ALA A 71 15.83 0.27 -7.18
CA ALA A 71 17.12 0.91 -6.87
C ALA A 71 18.22 -0.11 -6.56
N LEU A 72 17.91 -1.15 -5.79
CA LEU A 72 18.84 -2.25 -5.49
C LEU A 72 19.14 -3.08 -6.75
N ALA A 73 18.14 -3.41 -7.55
CA ALA A 73 18.29 -4.15 -8.80
C ALA A 73 19.19 -3.40 -9.78
N ALA A 74 19.03 -2.09 -9.92
CA ALA A 74 19.88 -1.25 -10.75
C ALA A 74 21.34 -1.28 -10.27
N LYS A 75 21.59 -1.21 -8.95
CA LYS A 75 22.92 -1.37 -8.35
C LYS A 75 23.56 -2.72 -8.68
N MET A 76 22.76 -3.78 -8.65
CA MET A 76 23.18 -5.15 -8.97
C MET A 76 23.26 -5.43 -10.48
N LYS A 77 22.90 -4.44 -11.30
CA LYS A 77 22.79 -4.56 -12.77
C LYS A 77 21.81 -5.66 -13.22
N TRP A 78 20.77 -5.90 -12.45
CA TRP A 78 19.68 -6.79 -12.83
C TRP A 78 18.82 -6.10 -13.90
N PRO A 79 18.64 -6.69 -15.08
CA PRO A 79 17.94 -6.05 -16.19
C PRO A 79 16.42 -6.18 -16.05
N VAL A 80 15.84 -5.55 -15.02
CA VAL A 80 14.40 -5.54 -14.78
C VAL A 80 13.70 -4.77 -15.91
N VAL A 81 12.65 -5.34 -16.49
CA VAL A 81 11.82 -4.70 -17.52
C VAL A 81 10.38 -4.49 -17.08
N SER A 82 9.93 -5.21 -16.05
CA SER A 82 8.58 -5.09 -15.52
C SER A 82 8.55 -5.45 -14.05
N TYR A 83 7.76 -4.72 -13.29
CA TYR A 83 7.41 -5.02 -11.90
C TYR A 83 5.91 -4.85 -11.74
N LYS A 84 5.23 -5.89 -11.31
CA LYS A 84 3.79 -5.87 -11.01
C LYS A 84 3.56 -6.45 -9.63
N ASP A 85 2.70 -5.83 -8.86
CA ASP A 85 2.36 -6.32 -7.53
C ASP A 85 0.84 -6.32 -7.32
N LYS A 86 0.36 -7.33 -6.61
CA LYS A 86 -0.97 -7.35 -6.04
C LYS A 86 -0.83 -7.29 -4.52
N ALA A 87 -0.90 -6.09 -3.97
CA ALA A 87 -0.86 -5.87 -2.53
C ALA A 87 -2.24 -6.06 -1.90
N ILE A 88 -2.32 -6.79 -0.79
CA ILE A 88 -3.57 -7.08 -0.09
C ILE A 88 -3.40 -6.70 1.37
N ALA A 89 -4.26 -5.81 1.88
CA ALA A 89 -4.36 -5.48 3.29
C ALA A 89 -5.43 -6.35 3.97
N PHE A 90 -5.13 -6.82 5.17
CA PHE A 90 -6.04 -7.64 5.98
C PHE A 90 -6.36 -6.90 7.27
N LEU A 91 -7.64 -6.70 7.52
CA LEU A 91 -8.16 -6.15 8.77
C LEU A 91 -8.30 -7.27 9.80
N GLY A 92 -7.94 -6.96 11.03
CA GLY A 92 -8.06 -7.85 12.18
C GLY A 92 -7.92 -7.10 13.48
N LYS A 93 -7.91 -7.80 14.61
CA LYS A 93 -7.66 -7.21 15.92
C LYS A 93 -6.18 -7.31 16.26
N ASN A 94 -5.60 -6.19 16.69
CA ASN A 94 -4.24 -6.15 17.22
C ASN A 94 -4.18 -6.71 18.67
N SER A 95 -3.01 -6.71 19.27
CA SER A 95 -2.78 -7.22 20.64
C SER A 95 -3.63 -6.52 21.71
N LYS A 96 -4.10 -5.29 21.42
CA LYS A 96 -4.97 -4.49 22.30
C LYS A 96 -6.46 -4.71 22.01
N GLY A 97 -6.82 -5.65 21.13
CA GLY A 97 -8.19 -5.95 20.75
C GLY A 97 -8.84 -4.90 19.85
N LYS A 98 -8.06 -3.98 19.27
CA LYS A 98 -8.56 -2.92 18.37
C LYS A 98 -8.44 -3.34 16.92
N MET A 99 -9.43 -2.95 16.11
CA MET A 99 -9.38 -3.14 14.66
C MET A 99 -8.20 -2.38 14.08
N ALA A 100 -7.43 -3.08 13.24
CA ALA A 100 -6.25 -2.55 12.57
C ALA A 100 -5.97 -3.32 11.28
N VAL A 101 -5.16 -2.77 10.40
CA VAL A 101 -4.51 -3.57 9.38
C VAL A 101 -3.42 -4.39 10.09
N THR A 102 -3.63 -5.69 10.18
CA THR A 102 -2.72 -6.60 10.92
C THR A 102 -1.73 -7.30 9.99
N LYS A 103 -2.03 -7.34 8.71
CA LYS A 103 -1.17 -7.96 7.71
C LYS A 103 -1.31 -7.26 6.37
N ILE A 104 -0.18 -7.09 5.65
CA ILE A 104 -0.15 -6.72 4.23
C ILE A 104 0.67 -7.77 3.50
N GLN A 105 0.07 -8.35 2.45
CA GLN A 105 0.73 -9.31 1.58
C GLN A 105 1.09 -8.62 0.27
N LEU A 106 2.37 -8.66 -0.10
CA LEU A 106 2.89 -8.26 -1.40
C LEU A 106 3.15 -9.50 -2.26
N GLN A 107 2.79 -9.43 -3.53
CA GLN A 107 2.93 -10.52 -4.49
C GLN A 107 3.66 -10.03 -5.77
N PRO A 108 4.91 -9.57 -5.64
CA PRO A 108 5.63 -8.97 -6.75
C PRO A 108 5.96 -10.01 -7.82
N LYS A 109 5.68 -9.65 -9.07
CA LYS A 109 6.10 -10.37 -10.26
C LYS A 109 7.06 -9.49 -11.05
N ILE A 110 8.27 -9.98 -11.25
CA ILE A 110 9.36 -9.24 -11.86
C ILE A 110 9.80 -9.98 -13.13
N ASP A 111 9.83 -9.25 -14.24
CA ASP A 111 10.33 -9.75 -15.51
C ASP A 111 11.70 -9.12 -15.81
N PHE A 112 12.58 -9.91 -16.38
CA PHE A 112 13.92 -9.52 -16.78
C PHE A 112 14.09 -9.64 -18.31
N SER A 113 15.03 -8.87 -18.86
CA SER A 113 15.39 -8.96 -20.27
C SER A 113 16.53 -9.97 -20.53
N ASN A 114 16.74 -10.29 -21.80
CA ASN A 114 17.93 -11.00 -22.29
C ASN A 114 18.18 -12.37 -21.67
N GLY A 115 17.14 -13.13 -21.34
CA GLY A 115 17.27 -14.46 -20.74
C GLY A 115 17.90 -14.46 -19.34
N PHE A 116 17.99 -13.30 -18.71
CA PHE A 116 18.46 -13.18 -17.34
C PHE A 116 17.45 -13.81 -16.38
N SER A 117 17.93 -14.51 -15.38
CA SER A 117 17.13 -15.09 -14.31
C SER A 117 17.88 -15.08 -12.99
N VAL A 118 17.16 -15.08 -11.92
CA VAL A 118 17.69 -15.25 -10.57
C VAL A 118 16.99 -16.43 -9.91
N ASP A 119 17.70 -17.14 -9.06
CA ASP A 119 17.10 -18.21 -8.30
C ASP A 119 16.20 -17.68 -7.16
N LYS A 120 15.42 -18.57 -6.56
CA LYS A 120 14.49 -18.20 -5.48
C LYS A 120 15.19 -17.61 -4.27
N LYS A 121 16.38 -18.06 -3.95
CA LYS A 121 17.16 -17.60 -2.78
C LYS A 121 17.67 -16.18 -3.01
N GLU A 122 18.21 -15.90 -4.18
CA GLU A 122 18.67 -14.57 -4.57
C GLU A 122 17.50 -13.58 -4.59
N MET A 123 16.35 -13.98 -5.16
CA MET A 123 15.16 -13.16 -5.16
C MET A 123 14.67 -12.88 -3.74
N ALA A 124 14.58 -13.89 -2.88
CA ALA A 124 14.19 -13.71 -1.49
C ALA A 124 15.14 -12.76 -0.73
N THR A 125 16.45 -12.91 -0.95
CA THR A 125 17.45 -12.00 -0.36
C THR A 125 17.27 -10.56 -0.83
N MET A 126 16.95 -10.35 -2.09
CA MET A 126 16.70 -9.01 -2.65
C MET A 126 15.40 -8.41 -2.09
N GLN A 127 14.33 -9.20 -2.00
CA GLN A 127 13.07 -8.76 -1.41
C GLN A 127 13.25 -8.38 0.08
N ASP A 128 14.00 -9.15 0.83
CA ASP A 128 14.36 -8.87 2.22
C ASP A 128 15.14 -7.55 2.37
N LYS A 129 16.10 -7.30 1.49
CA LYS A 129 16.82 -6.02 1.48
C LYS A 129 15.89 -4.86 1.14
N ALA A 130 15.04 -5.02 0.13
CA ALA A 130 14.07 -3.99 -0.25
C ALA A 130 13.13 -3.66 0.92
N HIS A 131 12.66 -4.67 1.65
CA HIS A 131 11.81 -4.47 2.83
C HIS A 131 12.55 -3.69 3.93
N ARG A 132 13.79 -4.05 4.24
CA ARG A 132 14.57 -3.38 5.29
C ARG A 132 14.87 -1.91 5.00
N TYR A 133 15.01 -1.53 3.73
CA TYR A 133 15.31 -0.16 3.32
C TYR A 133 14.05 0.62 2.87
N CYS A 134 12.89 0.00 2.89
CA CYS A 134 11.63 0.65 2.56
C CYS A 134 11.20 1.60 3.68
N PHE A 135 11.11 2.90 3.39
CA PHE A 135 10.74 3.91 4.40
C PHE A 135 9.36 3.67 4.99
N ILE A 136 8.40 3.28 4.14
CA ILE A 136 7.04 3.00 4.60
C ILE A 136 7.02 1.76 5.50
N ALA A 137 7.72 0.69 5.12
CA ALA A 137 7.83 -0.50 5.98
C ALA A 137 8.37 -0.15 7.36
N ASN A 138 9.40 0.72 7.41
CA ASN A 138 10.03 1.17 8.67
C ASN A 138 9.11 2.11 9.50
N SER A 139 8.00 2.58 8.92
CA SER A 139 7.02 3.46 9.58
C SER A 139 5.79 2.72 10.08
N LEU A 140 5.65 1.44 9.75
CA LEU A 140 4.53 0.61 10.19
C LEU A 140 4.72 0.13 11.63
N SER A 141 3.61 -0.23 12.26
CA SER A 141 3.64 -0.90 13.56
C SER A 141 4.37 -2.24 13.49
N ASP A 142 5.12 -2.58 14.52
CA ASP A 142 5.77 -3.90 14.65
C ASP A 142 4.75 -5.06 14.70
N GLU A 143 3.49 -4.78 15.05
CA GLU A 143 2.42 -5.77 15.04
C GLU A 143 1.84 -6.01 13.63
N LEU A 144 2.15 -5.15 12.65
CA LEU A 144 1.71 -5.33 11.27
C LEU A 144 2.66 -6.27 10.55
N GLU A 145 2.18 -7.46 10.22
CA GLU A 145 2.94 -8.45 9.49
C GLU A 145 3.01 -8.09 7.99
N VAL A 146 4.21 -8.05 7.43
CA VAL A 146 4.40 -7.91 5.97
C VAL A 146 4.90 -9.22 5.40
N ILE A 147 4.12 -9.80 4.49
CA ILE A 147 4.45 -11.05 3.77
C ILE A 147 4.77 -10.71 2.33
N ILE A 148 5.90 -11.19 1.84
CA ILE A 148 6.31 -11.05 0.43
C ILE A 148 6.40 -12.46 -0.16
N THR A 149 5.59 -12.75 -1.16
CA THR A 149 5.51 -14.09 -1.77
C THR A 149 5.96 -14.11 -3.22
#